data_2f3ea063d4436ff9c228d461131e4799
#
_entry.id   2f3ea063d4436ff9c228d461131e4799
#
_cell.length_a   1.000
_cell.length_b   1.000
_cell.length_c   1.000
_cell.angle_alpha   90.00
_cell.angle_beta   90.00
_cell.angle_gamma   90.00
#
_symmetry.space_group_name_H-M   'P 1'
#
loop_
_entity.id
_entity.type
_entity.pdbx_description
1 polymer ?
#
loop_
_entity_poly.entity_id
_entity_poly.type
_entity_poly.pdbx_seq_one_letter_code
_entity_poly.pdbx_strand_id
1 'polypeptide(L)' 'MAFQIVELTLDTDNNVIERRVVPYPHQTREEAVTAIECIVSTFAEAGYEPAQSFWWAVANDGDRTRFIIEGV' A
#
# COMPACT_ATOMS: atom_id res chain seq x y z
N MET A 1 5.66 5.87 -19.30
CA MET A 1 5.88 4.94 -18.19
C MET A 1 4.82 5.18 -17.13
N ALA A 2 4.29 4.13 -16.57
CA ALA A 2 3.24 4.26 -15.57
C ALA A 2 3.64 3.54 -14.27
N PHE A 3 2.98 3.89 -13.19
CA PHE A 3 3.21 3.30 -11.86
C PHE A 3 1.88 2.79 -11.31
N GLN A 4 1.89 1.58 -10.80
CA GLN A 4 0.70 0.99 -10.20
C GLN A 4 0.92 0.75 -8.71
N ILE A 5 -0.17 0.83 -7.96
CA ILE A 5 -0.17 0.54 -6.53
C ILE A 5 -0.61 -0.90 -6.35
N VAL A 6 0.16 -1.65 -5.57
CA VAL A 6 -0.18 -3.03 -5.22
C VAL A 6 -0.50 -3.07 -3.74
N GLU A 7 -1.67 -3.62 -3.42
CA GLU A 7 -2.13 -3.80 -2.05
C GLU A 7 -1.92 -5.25 -1.64
N LEU A 8 -1.20 -5.44 -0.54
CA LEU A 8 -0.92 -6.75 0.02
C LEU A 8 -1.63 -6.88 1.35
N THR A 9 -2.54 -7.83 1.46
CA THR A 9 -3.21 -8.13 2.71
C THR A 9 -2.41 -9.18 3.47
N LEU A 10 -2.20 -8.96 4.76
CA LEU A 10 -1.35 -9.80 5.60
C LEU A 10 -2.19 -10.46 6.69
N ASP A 11 -1.81 -11.69 7.07
CA ASP A 11 -2.37 -12.34 8.24
C ASP A 11 -1.65 -11.91 9.52
N THR A 12 -1.99 -12.51 10.66
CA THR A 12 -1.39 -12.18 11.96
C THR A 12 0.09 -12.56 12.04
N ASP A 13 0.56 -13.44 11.17
CA ASP A 13 1.96 -13.87 11.10
C ASP A 13 2.76 -13.08 10.05
N ASN A 14 2.17 -12.01 9.49
CA ASN A 14 2.75 -11.18 8.44
C ASN A 14 2.99 -11.90 7.11
N ASN A 15 2.23 -12.96 6.86
CA ASN A 15 2.25 -13.64 5.56
C ASN A 15 1.25 -12.98 4.61
N VAL A 16 1.64 -12.80 3.36
CA VAL A 16 0.75 -12.25 2.35
C VAL A 16 -0.30 -13.29 1.99
N ILE A 17 -1.57 -12.97 2.25
CA ILE A 17 -2.69 -13.85 1.94
C ILE A 17 -3.48 -13.40 0.71
N GLU A 18 -3.30 -12.16 0.29
CA GLU A 18 -3.96 -11.63 -0.90
C GLU A 18 -3.10 -10.52 -1.51
N ARG A 19 -3.06 -10.48 -2.84
CA ARG A 19 -2.39 -9.43 -3.60
C ARG A 19 -3.39 -8.84 -4.58
N ARG A 20 -3.56 -7.54 -4.54
CA ARG A 20 -4.50 -6.86 -5.44
C ARG A 20 -3.85 -5.61 -6.02
N VAL A 21 -4.02 -5.41 -7.33
CA VAL A 21 -3.55 -4.22 -8.00
C VAL A 21 -4.68 -3.20 -8.00
N VAL A 22 -4.37 -1.97 -7.54
CA VAL A 22 -5.32 -0.87 -7.59
C VAL A 22 -5.54 -0.51 -9.06
N PRO A 23 -6.80 -0.41 -9.53
CA PRO A 23 -7.10 -0.40 -10.97
C PRO A 23 -6.68 0.85 -11.73
N TYR A 24 -6.26 1.92 -11.06
CA TYR A 24 -5.92 3.18 -11.74
C TYR A 24 -4.42 3.44 -11.65
N PRO A 25 -3.65 3.19 -12.73
CA PRO A 25 -2.23 3.51 -12.73
C PRO A 25 -2.00 5.03 -12.74
N HIS A 26 -0.86 5.45 -12.23
CA HIS A 26 -0.47 6.84 -12.15
C HIS A 26 0.68 7.11 -13.11
N GLN A 27 0.77 8.35 -13.62
CA GLN A 27 1.81 8.72 -14.57
C GLN A 27 3.15 8.95 -13.90
N THR A 28 3.14 9.36 -12.63
CA THR A 28 4.35 9.60 -11.86
C THR A 28 4.32 8.86 -10.55
N ARG A 29 5.51 8.61 -9.99
CA ARG A 29 5.61 7.99 -8.68
C ARG A 29 5.03 8.88 -7.59
N GLU A 30 5.19 10.19 -7.71
CA GLU A 30 4.65 11.15 -6.75
C GLU A 30 3.13 11.10 -6.69
N GLU A 31 2.47 10.94 -7.83
CA GLU A 31 1.01 10.76 -7.86
C GLU A 31 0.60 9.49 -7.15
N ALA A 32 1.33 8.38 -7.35
CA ALA A 32 1.07 7.13 -6.68
C ALA A 32 1.28 7.25 -5.16
N VAL A 33 2.34 7.93 -4.73
CA VAL A 33 2.61 8.19 -3.31
C VAL A 33 1.46 8.97 -2.69
N THR A 34 1.00 10.03 -3.34
CA THR A 34 -0.11 10.84 -2.85
C THR A 34 -1.37 10.01 -2.71
N ALA A 35 -1.65 9.14 -3.68
CA ALA A 35 -2.80 8.26 -3.63
C ALA A 35 -2.71 7.27 -2.45
N ILE A 36 -1.54 6.71 -2.21
CA ILE A 36 -1.32 5.81 -1.07
C ILE A 36 -1.54 6.58 0.25
N GLU A 37 -0.99 7.77 0.37
CA GLU A 37 -1.16 8.57 1.58
C GLU A 37 -2.63 8.85 1.88
N CYS A 38 -3.44 9.12 0.86
CA CYS A 38 -4.87 9.28 1.01
C CYS A 38 -5.54 7.99 1.48
N ILE A 39 -5.14 6.85 0.91
CA ILE A 39 -5.72 5.56 1.29
C ILE A 39 -5.38 5.22 2.74
N VAL A 40 -4.12 5.33 3.14
CA VAL A 40 -3.70 4.95 4.49
C VAL A 40 -4.22 5.90 5.55
N SER A 41 -4.58 7.12 5.19
CA SER A 41 -5.15 8.09 6.14
C SER A 41 -6.49 7.63 6.70
N THR A 42 -7.16 6.68 6.05
CA THR A 42 -8.42 6.11 6.52
C THR A 42 -8.25 4.97 7.52
N PHE A 43 -7.00 4.51 7.72
CA PHE A 43 -6.70 3.42 8.64
C PHE A 43 -6.43 3.97 10.05
N ALA A 44 -6.54 3.09 11.05
CA ALA A 44 -6.30 3.46 12.44
C ALA A 44 -4.84 3.85 12.69
N GLU A 45 -3.92 3.11 12.08
CA GLU A 45 -2.49 3.38 12.15
C GLU A 45 -1.87 3.20 10.77
N ALA A 46 -0.86 3.99 10.47
CA ALA A 46 -0.15 3.87 9.19
C ALA A 46 1.24 4.46 9.29
N GLY A 47 2.13 4.03 8.39
CA GLY A 47 3.48 4.55 8.33
C GLY A 47 4.16 4.12 7.03
N TYR A 48 5.41 4.55 6.88
CA TYR A 48 6.24 4.21 5.73
C TYR A 48 7.53 3.54 6.20
N GLU A 49 7.89 2.43 5.55
CA GLU A 49 9.15 1.72 5.81
C GLU A 49 10.17 2.06 4.72
N PRO A 50 11.15 2.94 5.00
CA PRO A 50 12.07 3.38 3.95
C PRO A 50 13.06 2.29 3.51
N ALA A 51 13.40 1.36 4.39
CA ALA A 51 14.36 0.31 4.04
C ALA A 51 13.83 -0.63 2.96
N GLN A 52 12.52 -0.86 2.93
CA GLN A 52 11.90 -1.77 1.97
C GLN A 52 10.92 -1.06 1.03
N SER A 53 10.79 0.26 1.18
CA SER A 53 9.99 1.12 0.29
C SER A 53 8.53 0.68 0.19
N PHE A 54 7.90 0.42 1.34
CA PHE A 54 6.47 0.14 1.38
C PHE A 54 5.76 0.99 2.43
N TRP A 55 4.47 1.21 2.23
CA TRP A 55 3.59 1.81 3.24
C TRP A 55 2.85 0.70 3.95
N TRP A 56 2.68 0.83 5.26
CA TRP A 56 1.91 -0.14 6.02
C TRP A 56 0.73 0.57 6.68
N ALA A 57 -0.35 -0.18 6.88
CA ALA A 57 -1.54 0.34 7.52
C ALA A 57 -2.22 -0.76 8.33
N VAL A 58 -2.82 -0.38 9.45
CA VAL A 58 -3.55 -1.29 10.33
C VAL A 58 -4.95 -0.74 10.53
N ALA A 59 -5.96 -1.55 10.20
CA ALA A 59 -7.36 -1.20 10.37
C ALA A 59 -7.79 -1.33 11.85
N ASN A 60 -8.95 -0.78 12.17
CA ASN A 60 -9.49 -0.84 13.54
C ASN A 60 -9.69 -2.28 14.03
N ASP A 61 -9.95 -3.22 13.13
CA ASP A 61 -10.14 -4.63 13.45
C ASP A 61 -8.83 -5.41 13.56
N GLY A 62 -7.69 -4.74 13.34
CA GLY A 62 -6.38 -5.36 13.39
C GLY A 62 -5.85 -5.90 12.07
N ASP A 63 -6.63 -5.82 11.01
CA ASP A 63 -6.17 -6.24 9.68
C ASP A 63 -5.00 -5.38 9.22
N ARG A 64 -3.98 -6.02 8.67
CA ARG A 64 -2.77 -5.36 8.21
C ARG A 64 -2.70 -5.37 6.69
N THR A 65 -2.28 -4.25 6.14
CA THR A 65 -2.14 -4.09 4.69
C THR A 65 -0.83 -3.38 4.40
N ARG A 66 -0.17 -3.78 3.31
CA ARG A 66 1.00 -3.06 2.79
C ARG A 66 0.68 -2.56 1.40
N PHE A 67 1.24 -1.41 1.08
CA PHE A 67 1.09 -0.82 -0.25
C PHE A 67 2.48 -0.62 -0.84
N ILE A 68 2.67 -1.10 -2.06
CA ILE A 68 3.92 -0.91 -2.79
C ILE A 68 3.62 -0.28 -4.14
N ILE A 69 4.62 0.37 -4.73
CA ILE A 69 4.52 0.97 -6.05
C ILE A 69 5.38 0.17 -7.00
N GLU A 70 4.79 -0.27 -8.10
CA GLU A 70 5.50 -0.99 -9.15
C GLU A 70 5.49 -0.19 -10.43
N GLY A 71 6.62 -0.15 -11.14
CA GLY A 71 6.70 0.40 -12.48
C GLY A 71 6.04 -0.54 -13.48
N VAL A 72 5.30 0.02 -14.40
CA VAL A 72 4.57 -0.75 -15.41
C VAL A 72 5.09 -0.42 -16.81
#